data_cc9ea68db33f2d315614c0d2664a6955
#
_entry.id   cc9ea68db33f2d315614c0d2664a6955
#
_cell.length_a   1.000
_cell.length_b   1.000
_cell.length_c   1.000
_cell.angle_alpha   90.00
_cell.angle_beta   90.00
_cell.angle_gamma   90.00
#
_symmetry.space_group_name_H-M   'P 1'
#
loop_
_entity.id
_entity.type
_entity.pdbx_description
1 polymer ?
#
loop_
_entity_poly.entity_id
_entity_poly.type
_entity_poly.pdbx_seq_one_letter_code
_entity_poly.pdbx_strand_id
1 'polypeptide(L)'
;EKRAKMIEDIPYPDGGENCRMVFERSFEALKNLTKEPYKNVCVVTHGGVLRALITGIIGADYKNWLTIGRQIENCSISHILYDEKMGTFHIERLNDFAHFEDKDYLLRKHFGSGFFNMKDIKK
;
A
#
# COMPACT_ATOMS: atom_id res chain seq x y z
N GLU A 1 4.33 16.98 11.61
CA GLU A 1 4.22 16.43 12.96
C GLU A 1 3.32 15.20 13.02
N LYS A 2 2.08 15.28 12.51
CA LYS A 2 1.18 14.10 12.47
C LYS A 2 1.73 12.92 11.70
N ARG A 3 2.49 13.16 10.60
CA ARG A 3 3.09 12.10 9.79
C ARG A 3 4.30 11.43 10.46
N ALA A 4 5.05 12.15 11.26
CA ALA A 4 6.16 11.55 12.01
C ALA A 4 5.68 10.48 13.00
N LYS A 5 4.48 10.65 13.56
CA LYS A 5 3.86 9.68 14.47
C LYS A 5 3.40 8.40 13.78
N MET A 6 3.25 8.41 12.44
CA MET A 6 2.90 7.19 11.69
C MET A 6 4.02 6.15 11.67
N ILE A 7 5.25 6.59 11.92
CA ILE A 7 6.42 5.70 12.02
C ILE A 7 6.31 4.76 13.24
N GLU A 8 5.55 5.15 14.25
CA GLU A 8 5.37 4.37 15.47
C GLU A 8 4.06 3.58 15.51
N ASP A 9 3.32 3.54 14.40
CA ASP A 9 2.00 2.93 14.30
C ASP A 9 1.00 3.43 15.35
N ILE A 10 1.02 4.72 15.60
CA ILE A 10 0.10 5.40 16.52
C ILE A 10 -1.12 5.90 15.74
N PRO A 11 -2.36 5.65 16.20
CA PRO A 11 -3.55 6.20 15.57
C PRO A 11 -3.52 7.72 15.49
N TYR A 12 -4.06 8.27 14.43
CA TYR A 12 -4.26 9.71 14.34
C TYR A 12 -5.22 10.20 15.44
N PRO A 13 -5.03 11.41 15.96
CA PRO A 13 -6.02 12.05 16.81
C PRO A 13 -7.38 12.12 16.10
N ASP A 14 -8.44 12.30 16.87
CA ASP A 14 -9.80 12.50 16.35
C ASP A 14 -10.39 11.28 15.61
N GLY A 15 -10.05 10.07 16.07
CA GLY A 15 -10.62 8.83 15.54
C GLY A 15 -9.97 8.30 14.25
N GLY A 16 -8.79 8.82 13.90
CA GLY A 16 -8.03 8.30 12.75
C GLY A 16 -7.46 6.91 13.02
N GLU A 17 -7.17 6.20 11.95
CA GLU A 17 -6.64 4.83 12.02
C GLU A 17 -5.10 4.81 12.01
N ASN A 18 -4.51 3.80 12.66
CA ASN A 18 -3.11 3.43 12.46
C ASN A 18 -2.98 2.39 11.33
N CYS A 19 -1.76 1.99 10.99
CA CYS A 19 -1.51 1.01 9.93
C CYS A 19 -2.19 -0.33 10.21
N ARG A 20 -2.09 -0.84 11.42
CA ARG A 20 -2.72 -2.11 11.80
C ARG A 20 -4.24 -2.09 11.58
N MET A 21 -4.91 -1.03 11.99
CA MET A 21 -6.36 -0.89 11.82
C MET A 21 -6.75 -0.88 10.34
N VAL A 22 -6.01 -0.16 9.52
CA VAL A 22 -6.22 -0.14 8.07
C VAL A 22 -5.99 -1.52 7.47
N PHE A 23 -4.94 -2.22 7.88
CA PHE A 23 -4.68 -3.59 7.45
C PHE A 23 -5.84 -4.53 7.82
N GLU A 24 -6.26 -4.53 9.07
CA GLU A 24 -7.30 -5.45 9.55
C GLU A 24 -8.60 -5.34 8.75
N ARG A 25 -9.10 -4.11 8.54
CA ARG A 25 -10.33 -3.90 7.78
C ARG A 25 -10.18 -4.20 6.29
N SER A 26 -9.06 -3.81 5.68
CA SER A 26 -8.84 -4.01 4.25
C SER A 26 -8.53 -5.48 3.92
N PHE A 27 -7.81 -6.16 4.80
CA PHE A 27 -7.50 -7.58 4.64
C PHE A 27 -8.76 -8.45 4.79
N GLU A 28 -9.68 -8.08 5.67
CA GLU A 28 -10.98 -8.75 5.78
C GLU A 28 -11.74 -8.67 4.46
N ALA A 29 -11.79 -7.49 3.83
CA ALA A 29 -12.40 -7.31 2.52
C ALA A 29 -11.72 -8.19 1.45
N LEU A 30 -10.39 -8.24 1.46
CA LEU A 30 -9.62 -9.06 0.54
C LEU A 30 -9.91 -10.56 0.74
N LYS A 31 -9.95 -11.03 1.98
CA LYS A 31 -10.32 -12.42 2.29
C LYS A 31 -11.72 -12.76 1.83
N ASN A 32 -12.66 -11.85 1.98
CA ASN A 32 -14.03 -12.07 1.51
C ASN A 32 -14.10 -12.26 0.00
N LEU A 33 -13.26 -11.56 -0.77
CA LEU A 33 -13.14 -11.76 -2.22
C LEU A 33 -12.65 -13.16 -2.57
N THR A 34 -11.80 -13.77 -1.76
CA THR A 34 -11.30 -15.13 -2.02
C THR A 34 -12.36 -16.21 -1.87
N LYS A 35 -13.47 -15.91 -1.20
CA LYS A 35 -14.60 -16.84 -1.04
C LYS A 35 -15.51 -16.88 -2.27
N GLU A 36 -15.37 -15.93 -3.16
CA GLU A 36 -16.16 -15.82 -4.37
C GLU A 36 -15.50 -16.60 -5.53
N PRO A 37 -16.26 -17.06 -6.53
CA PRO A 37 -15.73 -17.88 -7.62
C PRO A 37 -15.01 -17.04 -8.69
N TYR A 38 -14.46 -15.92 -8.33
CA TYR A 38 -13.75 -15.04 -9.27
C TYR A 38 -12.33 -15.55 -9.52
N LYS A 39 -11.91 -15.52 -10.79
CA LYS A 39 -10.53 -15.82 -11.15
C LYS A 39 -9.64 -14.59 -11.10
N ASN A 40 -10.18 -13.45 -11.51
CA ASN A 40 -9.47 -12.17 -11.51
C ASN A 40 -10.38 -11.10 -10.95
N VAL A 41 -9.85 -10.32 -10.03
CA VAL A 41 -10.58 -9.21 -9.40
C VAL A 41 -9.74 -7.96 -9.51
N CYS A 42 -10.35 -6.86 -9.92
CA CYS A 42 -9.73 -5.54 -9.90
C CYS A 42 -10.25 -4.77 -8.68
N VAL A 43 -9.33 -4.36 -7.83
CA VAL A 43 -9.64 -3.54 -6.65
C VAL A 43 -9.02 -2.17 -6.82
N VAL A 44 -9.84 -1.13 -6.72
CA VAL A 44 -9.37 0.26 -6.75
C VAL A 44 -9.24 0.75 -5.31
N THR A 45 -8.06 1.24 -4.96
CA THR A 45 -7.79 1.69 -3.59
C THR A 45 -6.77 2.83 -3.57
N HIS A 46 -6.25 3.15 -2.41
CA HIS A 46 -5.28 4.22 -2.19
C HIS A 46 -3.92 3.67 -1.76
N GLY A 47 -2.86 4.43 -2.00
CA GLY A 47 -1.50 4.03 -1.66
C GLY A 47 -1.31 3.68 -0.18
N GLY A 48 -1.95 4.42 0.73
CA GLY A 48 -1.89 4.13 2.17
C GLY A 48 -2.49 2.77 2.53
N VAL A 49 -3.64 2.44 1.94
CA VAL A 49 -4.28 1.13 2.13
C VAL A 49 -3.41 0.01 1.57
N LEU A 50 -2.87 0.22 0.36
CA LEU A 50 -1.99 -0.77 -0.27
C LEU A 50 -0.75 -1.04 0.59
N ARG A 51 -0.11 0.00 1.11
CA ARG A 51 1.04 -0.16 2.02
C ARG A 51 0.69 -0.96 3.27
N ALA A 52 -0.45 -0.66 3.88
CA ALA A 52 -0.90 -1.40 5.05
C ALA A 52 -1.17 -2.88 4.73
N LEU A 53 -1.83 -3.16 3.60
CA LEU A 53 -2.06 -4.52 3.14
C LEU A 53 -0.75 -5.28 2.93
N ILE A 54 0.19 -4.71 2.20
CA ILE A 54 1.48 -5.35 1.93
C ILE A 54 2.23 -5.60 3.24
N THR A 55 2.28 -4.61 4.12
CA THR A 55 2.96 -4.74 5.42
C THR A 55 2.41 -5.92 6.21
N GLY A 56 1.09 -6.04 6.31
CA GLY A 56 0.45 -7.14 7.04
C GLY A 56 0.60 -8.49 6.35
N ILE A 57 0.48 -8.55 5.03
CA ILE A 57 0.63 -9.79 4.26
C ILE A 57 2.03 -10.39 4.42
N ILE A 58 3.07 -9.56 4.34
CA ILE A 58 4.46 -10.03 4.52
C ILE A 58 4.85 -10.22 6.00
N GLY A 59 3.98 -9.87 6.93
CA GLY A 59 4.24 -10.02 8.36
C GLY A 59 5.28 -9.05 8.92
N ALA A 60 5.46 -7.90 8.27
CA ALA A 60 6.36 -6.86 8.79
C ALA A 60 5.73 -6.12 9.96
N ASP A 61 6.57 -5.52 10.80
CA ASP A 61 6.10 -4.63 11.86
C ASP A 61 5.37 -3.44 11.24
N TYR A 62 4.17 -3.14 11.71
CA TYR A 62 3.32 -2.08 11.16
C TYR A 62 3.97 -0.69 11.18
N LYS A 63 4.87 -0.43 12.11
CA LYS A 63 5.64 0.83 12.13
C LYS A 63 6.47 1.04 10.87
N ASN A 64 6.79 -0.04 10.14
CA ASN A 64 7.60 -0.01 8.93
C ASN A 64 6.80 0.16 7.63
N TRP A 65 5.49 0.38 7.71
CA TRP A 65 4.63 0.44 6.53
C TRP A 65 5.02 1.51 5.50
N LEU A 66 5.67 2.59 5.93
CA LEU A 66 6.17 3.63 5.03
C LEU A 66 7.42 3.21 4.25
N THR A 67 8.04 2.09 4.61
CA THR A 67 9.16 1.53 3.82
C THR A 67 8.67 0.77 2.59
N ILE A 68 7.37 0.45 2.53
CA ILE A 68 6.77 -0.19 1.36
C ILE A 68 6.59 0.85 0.26
N GLY A 69 7.59 0.93 -0.61
CA GLY A 69 7.60 1.91 -1.68
C GLY A 69 7.66 3.35 -1.16
N ARG A 70 8.56 4.10 -1.68
CA ARG A 70 8.71 5.51 -1.28
C ARG A 70 7.51 6.36 -1.67
N GLN A 71 7.03 6.15 -2.88
CA GLN A 71 5.79 6.72 -3.40
C GLN A 71 5.07 5.65 -4.22
N ILE A 72 3.83 5.39 -3.87
CA ILE A 72 2.96 4.56 -4.71
C ILE A 72 2.35 5.50 -5.75
N GLU A 73 2.64 5.24 -7.02
CA GLU A 73 2.15 6.09 -8.11
C GLU A 73 0.64 5.97 -8.27
N ASN A 74 -0.02 7.08 -8.58
CA ASN A 74 -1.43 7.06 -8.95
C ASN A 74 -1.59 6.23 -10.23
N CYS A 75 -2.65 5.43 -10.31
CA CYS A 75 -2.88 4.51 -11.43
C CYS A 75 -1.81 3.45 -11.63
N SER A 76 -0.96 3.21 -10.64
CA SER A 76 -0.08 2.05 -10.64
C SER A 76 -0.87 0.76 -10.38
N ILE A 77 -0.29 -0.35 -10.80
CA ILE A 77 -0.89 -1.66 -10.63
C ILE A 77 -0.03 -2.47 -9.66
N SER A 78 -0.67 -3.00 -8.63
CA SER A 78 -0.03 -3.98 -7.75
C SER A 78 -0.79 -5.28 -7.88
N HIS A 79 -0.06 -6.37 -8.08
CA HIS A 79 -0.64 -7.68 -8.36
C HIS A 79 -0.38 -8.62 -7.20
N ILE A 80 -1.46 -9.13 -6.61
CA ILE A 80 -1.44 -10.08 -5.51
C ILE A 80 -2.12 -11.36 -5.99
N LEU A 81 -1.46 -12.49 -5.82
CA LEU A 81 -2.02 -13.80 -6.07
C LEU A 81 -2.51 -14.44 -4.77
N TYR A 82 -3.61 -15.16 -4.86
CA TYR A 82 -4.10 -15.98 -3.78
C TYR A 82 -3.99 -17.47 -4.14
N ASP A 83 -3.27 -18.21 -3.33
CA ASP A 83 -3.16 -19.67 -3.45
C ASP A 83 -4.23 -20.33 -2.57
N GLU A 84 -5.27 -20.87 -3.20
CA GLU A 84 -6.37 -21.52 -2.49
C GLU A 84 -5.92 -22.75 -1.70
N LYS A 85 -4.94 -23.49 -2.19
CA LYS A 85 -4.48 -24.73 -1.55
C LYS A 85 -3.74 -24.43 -0.24
N MET A 86 -2.94 -23.39 -0.24
CA MET A 86 -2.16 -22.96 0.92
C MET A 86 -2.87 -21.91 1.77
N GLY A 87 -3.89 -21.25 1.23
CA GLY A 87 -4.54 -20.13 1.89
C GLY A 87 -3.65 -18.91 2.05
N THR A 88 -2.72 -18.69 1.14
CA THR A 88 -1.69 -17.65 1.24
C THR A 88 -1.80 -16.63 0.13
N PHE A 89 -1.43 -15.39 0.45
CA PHE A 89 -1.31 -14.31 -0.52
C PHE A 89 0.16 -14.12 -0.92
N HIS A 90 0.40 -13.88 -2.20
CA HIS A 90 1.73 -13.66 -2.76
C HIS A 90 1.77 -12.35 -3.52
N ILE A 91 2.81 -11.56 -3.28
CA ILE A 91 3.01 -10.27 -3.94
C ILE A 91 3.81 -10.52 -5.22
N GLU A 92 3.15 -10.40 -6.37
CA GLU A 92 3.80 -10.60 -7.68
C GLU A 92 4.39 -9.31 -8.24
N ARG A 93 3.66 -8.21 -8.07
CA ARG A 93 4.10 -6.88 -8.50
C ARG A 93 3.65 -5.85 -7.50
N LEU A 94 4.47 -4.83 -7.32
CA LEU A 94 4.17 -3.71 -6.45
C LEU A 94 4.47 -2.41 -7.17
N ASN A 95 3.48 -1.50 -7.21
CA ASN A 95 3.65 -0.16 -7.76
C ASN A 95 4.17 -0.17 -9.21
N ASP A 96 3.61 -1.04 -10.04
CA ASP A 96 3.96 -1.11 -11.46
C ASP A 96 3.29 0.05 -12.19
N PHE A 97 4.06 0.97 -12.73
CA PHE A 97 3.62 2.11 -13.52
C PHE A 97 4.26 2.16 -14.91
N ALA A 98 4.72 1.02 -15.41
CA ALA A 98 5.38 0.90 -16.71
C ALA A 98 4.52 1.45 -17.86
N HIS A 99 3.19 1.37 -17.76
CA HIS A 99 2.27 1.85 -18.79
C HIS A 99 2.24 3.38 -18.94
N PHE A 100 2.79 4.14 -17.99
CA PHE A 100 2.92 5.60 -18.09
C PHE A 100 4.28 6.11 -17.59
N GLU A 101 5.28 5.24 -17.48
CA GLU A 101 6.62 5.60 -16.99
C GLU A 101 7.30 6.66 -17.85
N ASP A 102 7.04 6.63 -19.16
CA ASP A 102 7.55 7.62 -20.13
C ASP A 102 6.89 9.00 -19.98
N LYS A 103 5.79 9.08 -19.26
CA LYS A 103 5.06 10.33 -19.02
C LYS A 103 5.48 10.94 -17.69
N ASP A 104 6.70 11.44 -17.65
CA ASP A 104 7.33 11.98 -16.44
C ASP A 104 6.45 12.97 -15.68
N TYR A 105 5.67 13.78 -16.40
CA TYR A 105 4.78 14.78 -15.83
C TYR A 105 3.61 14.18 -15.01
N LEU A 106 3.31 12.90 -15.18
CA LEU A 106 2.28 12.19 -14.39
C LEU A 106 2.83 11.59 -13.10
N LEU A 107 4.12 11.51 -12.94
CA LEU A 107 4.73 10.89 -11.77
C LEU A 107 4.60 11.78 -10.52
N ARG A 108 4.36 11.16 -9.38
CA ARG A 108 4.11 11.85 -8.11
C ARG A 108 5.24 12.75 -7.64
N LYS A 109 6.46 12.53 -8.11
CA LYS A 109 7.58 13.41 -7.80
C LYS A 109 7.35 14.88 -8.16
N HIS A 110 6.44 15.14 -9.11
CA HIS A 110 6.06 16.48 -9.54
C HIS A 110 4.89 17.08 -8.75
N PHE A 111 4.17 16.27 -7.99
CA PHE A 111 3.00 16.71 -7.24
C PHE A 111 3.30 17.05 -5.77
N GLY A 112 4.53 17.03 -5.39
CA GLY A 112 5.12 17.71 -4.24
C GLY A 112 4.73 17.26 -2.83
N SER A 113 3.78 16.40 -2.61
CA SER A 113 3.33 16.07 -1.25
C SER A 113 3.29 14.57 -0.97
N GLY A 114 4.29 13.85 -1.43
CA GLY A 114 4.54 12.51 -0.93
C GLY A 114 4.90 12.53 0.56
N PHE A 115 4.90 11.39 1.19
CA PHE A 115 5.39 11.22 2.56
C PHE A 115 6.86 11.62 2.70
N PHE A 116 7.59 11.64 1.58
CA PHE A 116 9.00 11.99 1.52
C PHE A 116 9.26 13.02 0.43
N ASN A 117 9.98 14.06 0.78
CA ASN A 117 10.55 14.98 -0.20
C ASN A 117 11.83 14.33 -0.75
N MET A 118 12.03 14.38 -2.07
CA MET A 118 13.24 13.86 -2.71
C MET A 118 14.52 14.46 -2.14
N LYS A 119 14.45 15.71 -1.66
CA LYS A 119 15.60 16.39 -1.05
C LYS A 119 16.03 15.76 0.28
N ASP A 120 15.10 15.11 0.97
CA ASP A 120 15.38 14.51 2.28
C ASP A 120 16.07 13.15 2.18
N ILE A 121 16.15 12.59 0.97
CA ILE A 121 16.68 11.23 0.74
C ILE A 121 18.05 11.27 0.07
N LYS A 122 18.49 12.41 -0.44
CA LYS A 122 19.79 12.58 -1.11
C LYS A 122 20.97 12.75 -0.14
N LYS A 123 20.85 12.27 1.04
CA LYS A 123 21.95 12.33 2.01
C LYS A 123 22.70 11.02 2.06
#